data_41983a473f3df29af569ce72fe79fa87
#
_entry.id   41983a473f3df29af569ce72fe79fa87
#
_cell.length_a   1.000
_cell.length_b   1.000
_cell.length_c   1.000
_cell.angle_alpha   90.00
_cell.angle_beta   90.00
_cell.angle_gamma   90.00
#
_symmetry.space_group_name_H-M   'P 1'
#
loop_
_entity.id
_entity.type
_entity.pdbx_description
1 polymer ?
#
loop_
_entity_poly.entity_id
_entity_poly.type
_entity_poly.pdbx_seq_one_letter_code
_entity_poly.pdbx_strand_id
1 'polypeptide(L)'
;NAARGALVDTKDLIEAVESGKIGSVGTDCCEGEDEFIRTDRKYDDLVVNHDYIILKSFQNTIVTPHVAFFTDQAVSDMVESSVKSVVQFAAGEDTPLEVH
;
A
#
# COMPACT_ATOMS: atom_id res chain seq x y z
N ASN A 1 2.32 0.55 9.26
CA ASN A 1 2.54 -0.37 8.15
C ASN A 1 2.51 0.36 6.81
N ALA A 2 3.65 0.53 6.18
CA ALA A 2 3.77 1.09 4.83
C ALA A 2 4.40 0.06 3.85
N ALA A 3 4.27 -1.23 4.15
CA ALA A 3 4.87 -2.28 3.35
C ALA A 3 3.82 -3.07 2.55
N ARG A 4 3.06 -3.95 3.21
CA ARG A 4 1.99 -4.74 2.57
C ARG A 4 0.89 -5.04 3.56
N GLY A 5 -0.36 -5.06 3.08
CA GLY A 5 -1.54 -5.38 3.90
C GLY A 5 -1.45 -6.73 4.58
N ALA A 6 -1.05 -7.75 3.87
CA ALA A 6 -0.93 -9.13 4.38
C ALA A 6 0.08 -9.35 5.54
N LEU A 7 0.83 -8.31 5.93
CA LEU A 7 1.73 -8.38 7.08
C LEU A 7 1.03 -8.14 8.43
N VAL A 8 -0.20 -7.66 8.39
CA VAL A 8 -0.98 -7.31 9.59
C VAL A 8 -2.39 -7.81 9.41
N ASP A 9 -2.85 -8.69 10.31
CA ASP A 9 -4.24 -9.08 10.38
C ASP A 9 -5.07 -7.88 10.83
N THR A 10 -6.02 -7.48 9.98
CA THR A 10 -6.78 -6.24 10.18
C THR A 10 -7.75 -6.35 11.35
N LYS A 11 -8.32 -7.53 11.59
CA LYS A 11 -9.25 -7.77 12.71
C LYS A 11 -8.53 -7.75 14.04
N ASP A 12 -7.40 -8.44 14.12
CA ASP A 12 -6.55 -8.42 15.33
C ASP A 12 -6.05 -7.00 15.63
N LEU A 13 -5.76 -6.23 14.58
CA LEU A 13 -5.36 -4.83 14.73
C LEU A 13 -6.51 -3.97 15.31
N ILE A 14 -7.72 -4.14 14.82
CA ILE A 14 -8.92 -3.44 15.33
C ILE A 14 -9.10 -3.76 16.80
N GLU A 15 -9.11 -5.04 17.18
CA GLU A 15 -9.23 -5.47 18.58
C GLU A 15 -8.15 -4.88 19.48
N ALA A 16 -6.91 -4.82 18.98
CA ALA A 16 -5.78 -4.25 19.72
C ALA A 16 -5.91 -2.73 19.93
N VAL A 17 -6.50 -2.01 18.98
CA VAL A 17 -6.80 -0.58 19.10
C VAL A 17 -7.97 -0.37 20.09
N GLU A 18 -9.06 -1.11 19.94
CA GLU A 18 -10.25 -1.01 20.79
C GLU A 18 -9.94 -1.34 22.26
N SER A 19 -9.12 -2.35 22.50
CA SER A 19 -8.69 -2.72 23.85
C SER A 19 -7.65 -1.76 24.46
N GLY A 20 -7.12 -0.83 23.67
CA GLY A 20 -6.05 0.08 24.10
C GLY A 20 -4.67 -0.58 24.21
N LYS A 21 -4.52 -1.82 23.73
CA LYS A 21 -3.23 -2.51 23.66
C LYS A 21 -2.27 -1.81 22.71
N ILE A 22 -2.80 -1.23 21.63
CA ILE A 22 -2.10 -0.36 20.71
C ILE A 22 -2.63 1.06 20.86
N GLY A 23 -1.73 2.01 21.14
CA GLY A 23 -2.10 3.40 21.39
C GLY A 23 -2.45 4.18 20.12
N SER A 24 -1.83 3.87 18.99
CA SER A 24 -2.12 4.49 17.69
C SER A 24 -1.61 3.65 16.53
N VAL A 25 -2.20 3.86 15.35
CA VAL A 25 -1.86 3.14 14.12
C VAL A 25 -1.66 4.13 12.98
N GLY A 26 -0.61 3.91 12.20
CA GLY A 26 -0.44 4.48 10.87
C GLY A 26 -0.31 3.35 9.85
N THR A 27 -1.21 3.28 8.87
CA THR A 27 -1.14 2.28 7.83
C THR A 27 -1.43 2.87 6.46
N ASP A 28 -0.60 2.50 5.49
CA ASP A 28 -0.77 2.86 4.07
C ASP A 28 -1.26 1.67 3.25
N CYS A 29 -1.17 0.46 3.81
CA CYS A 29 -1.55 -0.79 3.18
C CYS A 29 -2.46 -1.59 4.11
N CYS A 30 -3.52 -2.18 3.58
CA CYS A 30 -4.44 -3.03 4.34
C CYS A 30 -4.81 -4.28 3.54
N GLU A 31 -5.28 -5.31 4.26
CA GLU A 31 -5.71 -6.56 3.63
C GLU A 31 -6.86 -6.31 2.63
N GLY A 32 -6.80 -7.02 1.51
CA GLY A 32 -7.82 -6.93 0.47
C GLY A 32 -7.87 -5.59 -0.26
N GLU A 33 -6.87 -4.73 -0.11
CA GLU A 33 -6.84 -3.39 -0.71
C GLU A 33 -6.94 -3.38 -2.23
N ASP A 34 -6.48 -4.43 -2.90
CA ASP A 34 -6.54 -4.56 -4.35
C ASP A 34 -7.99 -4.56 -4.89
N GLU A 35 -8.96 -4.91 -4.04
CA GLU A 35 -10.37 -4.93 -4.41
C GLU A 35 -10.99 -3.53 -4.47
N PHE A 36 -10.44 -2.55 -3.76
CA PHE A 36 -11.03 -1.21 -3.63
C PHE A 36 -10.04 -0.04 -3.78
N ILE A 37 -8.73 -0.29 -3.67
CA ILE A 37 -7.67 0.68 -3.98
C ILE A 37 -7.13 0.38 -5.38
N ARG A 38 -6.85 1.40 -6.18
CA ARG A 38 -6.29 1.32 -7.54
C ARG A 38 -7.21 0.69 -8.61
N THR A 39 -8.46 0.42 -8.30
CA THR A 39 -9.42 -0.09 -9.28
C THR A 39 -10.39 1.04 -9.63
N ASP A 40 -10.54 1.34 -10.93
CA ASP A 40 -11.58 2.25 -11.38
C ASP A 40 -12.93 1.53 -11.33
N ARG A 41 -13.73 1.91 -10.35
CA ARG A 41 -15.07 1.34 -10.10
C ARG A 41 -16.18 2.33 -10.34
N LYS A 42 -15.96 3.29 -11.22
CA LYS A 42 -16.93 4.36 -11.49
C LYS A 42 -18.33 3.84 -11.88
N TYR A 43 -18.38 2.64 -12.45
CA TYR A 43 -19.62 2.02 -12.96
C TYR A 43 -19.90 0.65 -12.31
N ASP A 44 -19.09 0.22 -11.36
CA ASP A 44 -19.27 -1.05 -10.68
C ASP A 44 -20.05 -0.89 -9.37
N ASP A 45 -20.52 -2.02 -8.83
CA ASP A 45 -21.14 -2.05 -7.52
C ASP A 45 -20.19 -1.58 -6.44
N LEU A 46 -20.73 -0.95 -5.39
CA LEU A 46 -19.97 -0.47 -4.26
C LEU A 46 -19.30 -1.65 -3.52
N VAL A 47 -17.98 -1.69 -3.52
CA VAL A 47 -17.22 -2.62 -2.68
C VAL A 47 -17.04 -1.99 -1.31
N VAL A 48 -17.57 -2.67 -0.30
CA VAL A 48 -17.50 -2.21 1.09
C VAL A 48 -16.55 -3.13 1.87
N ASN A 49 -15.39 -2.61 2.24
CA ASN A 49 -14.51 -3.24 3.21
C ASN A 49 -14.80 -2.67 4.60
N HIS A 50 -15.53 -3.42 5.42
CA HIS A 50 -15.94 -2.98 6.75
C HIS A 50 -14.76 -2.73 7.68
N ASP A 51 -13.75 -3.59 7.66
CA ASP A 51 -12.59 -3.49 8.54
C ASP A 51 -11.78 -2.23 8.21
N TYR A 52 -11.64 -1.89 6.93
CA TYR A 52 -11.02 -0.64 6.49
C TYR A 52 -11.78 0.60 6.98
N ILE A 53 -13.12 0.56 6.94
CA ILE A 53 -13.97 1.65 7.43
C ILE A 53 -13.82 1.80 8.94
N ILE A 54 -13.82 0.69 9.69
CA ILE A 54 -13.63 0.69 11.14
C ILE A 54 -12.28 1.31 11.50
N LEU A 55 -11.18 0.87 10.87
CA LEU A 55 -9.86 1.45 11.11
C LEU A 55 -9.83 2.96 10.87
N LYS A 56 -10.47 3.43 9.80
CA LYS A 56 -10.54 4.87 9.49
C LYS A 56 -11.39 5.66 10.47
N SER A 57 -12.28 5.02 11.23
CA SER A 57 -13.17 5.69 12.17
C SER A 57 -12.51 6.01 13.51
N PHE A 58 -11.40 5.35 13.86
CA PHE A 58 -10.71 5.62 15.12
C PHE A 58 -9.95 6.95 15.06
N GLN A 59 -10.01 7.72 16.15
CA GLN A 59 -9.34 9.03 16.25
C GLN A 59 -7.82 8.92 16.34
N ASN A 60 -7.33 7.78 16.78
CA ASN A 60 -5.90 7.49 16.94
C ASN A 60 -5.31 6.66 15.79
N THR A 61 -5.97 6.63 14.63
CA THR A 61 -5.49 5.94 13.45
C THR A 61 -5.35 6.88 12.24
N ILE A 62 -4.30 6.65 11.45
CA ILE A 62 -4.10 7.29 10.17
C ILE A 62 -4.08 6.18 9.12
N VAL A 63 -5.03 6.23 8.19
CA VAL A 63 -5.13 5.26 7.08
C VAL A 63 -5.07 6.01 5.77
N THR A 64 -4.05 5.71 4.96
CA THR A 64 -3.86 6.28 3.63
C THR A 64 -4.03 5.20 2.55
N PRO A 65 -4.43 5.54 1.32
CA PRO A 65 -4.80 4.57 0.31
C PRO A 65 -3.59 4.13 -0.54
N HIS A 66 -2.56 3.54 0.09
CA HIS A 66 -1.35 3.04 -0.53
C HIS A 66 -0.65 4.09 -1.40
N VAL A 67 -0.41 5.26 -0.83
CA VAL A 67 0.19 6.42 -1.49
C VAL A 67 1.49 6.90 -0.84
N ALA A 68 2.04 6.17 0.12
CA ALA A 68 3.27 6.57 0.81
C ALA A 68 4.48 6.70 -0.14
N PHE A 69 4.47 6.00 -1.28
CA PHE A 69 5.48 6.12 -2.32
C PHE A 69 5.36 7.44 -3.13
N PHE A 70 4.24 8.14 -3.06
CA PHE A 70 3.94 9.27 -3.95
C PHE A 70 4.65 10.54 -3.48
N THR A 71 5.97 10.53 -3.61
CA THR A 71 6.87 11.67 -3.41
C THR A 71 7.65 11.92 -4.70
N ASP A 72 8.08 13.15 -4.94
CA ASP A 72 8.84 13.51 -6.15
C ASP A 72 10.07 12.61 -6.31
N GLN A 73 10.82 12.39 -5.22
CA GLN A 73 12.02 11.56 -5.26
C GLN A 73 11.71 10.09 -5.55
N ALA A 74 10.77 9.48 -4.84
CA ALA A 74 10.47 8.06 -5.03
C ALA A 74 9.90 7.78 -6.41
N VAL A 75 9.04 8.65 -6.95
CA VAL A 75 8.49 8.52 -8.29
C VAL A 75 9.60 8.68 -9.35
N SER A 76 10.48 9.69 -9.19
CA SER A 76 11.63 9.88 -10.08
C SER A 76 12.54 8.66 -10.09
N ASP A 77 12.92 8.15 -8.92
CA ASP A 77 13.80 6.99 -8.78
C ASP A 77 13.20 5.72 -9.43
N MET A 78 11.89 5.50 -9.24
CA MET A 78 11.21 4.37 -9.87
C MET A 78 11.21 4.45 -11.40
N VAL A 79 10.91 5.63 -11.96
CA VAL A 79 10.89 5.86 -13.40
C VAL A 79 12.30 5.73 -13.99
N GLU A 80 13.28 6.42 -13.40
CA GLU A 80 14.66 6.40 -13.87
C GLU A 80 15.26 5.00 -13.84
N SER A 81 15.07 4.27 -12.74
CA SER A 81 15.54 2.90 -12.58
C SER A 81 14.91 1.96 -13.61
N SER A 82 13.60 2.10 -13.86
CA SER A 82 12.89 1.29 -14.83
C SER A 82 13.38 1.54 -16.26
N VAL A 83 13.49 2.81 -16.66
CA VAL A 83 13.99 3.17 -18.00
C VAL A 83 15.43 2.72 -18.18
N LYS A 84 16.29 2.93 -17.19
CA LYS A 84 17.68 2.51 -17.22
C LYS A 84 17.81 1.00 -17.38
N SER A 85 17.02 0.20 -16.65
CA SER A 85 17.02 -1.25 -16.75
C SER A 85 16.61 -1.73 -18.14
N VAL A 86 15.59 -1.10 -18.74
CA VAL A 86 15.17 -1.43 -20.13
C VAL A 86 16.27 -1.12 -21.14
N VAL A 87 16.94 0.02 -21.02
CA VAL A 87 18.05 0.40 -21.92
C VAL A 87 19.22 -0.57 -21.79
N GLN A 88 19.61 -0.92 -20.56
CA GLN A 88 20.68 -1.88 -20.30
C GLN A 88 20.33 -3.27 -20.86
N PHE A 89 19.13 -3.75 -20.63
CA PHE A 89 18.65 -5.01 -21.19
C PHE A 89 18.71 -5.02 -22.72
N ALA A 90 18.25 -3.95 -23.36
CA ALA A 90 18.28 -3.83 -24.83
C ALA A 90 19.72 -3.77 -25.41
N ALA A 91 20.66 -3.27 -24.61
CA ALA A 91 22.09 -3.24 -24.98
C ALA A 91 22.81 -4.57 -24.70
N GLY A 92 22.18 -5.56 -24.09
CA GLY A 92 22.79 -6.81 -23.63
C GLY A 92 23.75 -6.63 -22.46
N GLU A 93 23.55 -5.57 -21.67
CA GLU A 93 24.32 -5.29 -20.46
C GLU A 93 23.67 -5.93 -19.23
N ASP A 94 24.47 -6.22 -18.21
CA ASP A 94 23.93 -6.71 -16.93
C ASP A 94 23.05 -5.65 -16.28
N THR A 95 21.86 -6.06 -15.84
CA THR A 95 20.92 -5.21 -15.11
C THR A 95 21.01 -5.51 -13.61
N PRO A 96 21.55 -4.60 -12.77
CA PRO A 96 21.70 -4.83 -11.33
C PRO A 96 20.39 -5.07 -10.57
N LEU A 97 19.26 -4.75 -11.20
CA LEU A 97 17.91 -4.90 -10.65
C LEU A 97 17.18 -6.13 -11.22
N GLU A 98 17.88 -6.99 -11.94
CA GLU A 98 17.29 -8.23 -12.47
C GLU A 98 16.93 -9.18 -11.32
N VAL A 99 15.71 -9.68 -11.34
CA VAL A 99 15.19 -10.66 -10.35
C VAL A 99 15.31 -12.06 -10.97
N HIS A 100 16.03 -12.94 -10.32
CA HIS A 100 16.25 -14.33 -10.74
C HIS A 100 15.33 -15.30 -10.01
#